data_ab387e006e20f469918ac06260863f92
#
_entry.id   ab387e006e20f469918ac06260863f92
#
_cell.length_a   1.000
_cell.length_b   1.000
_cell.length_c   1.000
_cell.angle_alpha   90.00
_cell.angle_beta   90.00
_cell.angle_gamma   90.00
#
_symmetry.space_group_name_H-M   'P 1'
#
loop_
_entity.id
_entity.type
_entity.pdbx_description
1 polymer ?
#
loop_
_entity_poly.entity_id
_entity_poly.type
_entity_poly.pdbx_seq_one_letter_code
_entity_poly.pdbx_strand_id
1 'polypeptide(L)'
;MSRTRKYAAFLLAASFAGCAARGHVATPDELARLGEAQGLSASGRLTLSGPRGRFSTRVVFGVARPDSLRLEVPSGTGLRFLLIARDGALRADLPGDDAMFEGPGTKEVMAGLFGIEISPKELVNAILGSPPSAMDVAFRFERALPAEVRIRGEGGTLLVLNLSDPEVAAPRPQAFAFGAPRDHVLSLMAMSERLGLTR
;
A
#
# COMPACT_ATOMS: atom_id res chain seq x y z
N MET A 1 -11.69 -28.10 -59.51
CA MET A 1 -10.93 -28.68 -58.39
C MET A 1 -10.12 -27.58 -57.81
N SER A 2 -10.41 -27.08 -56.72
CA SER A 2 -10.05 -27.08 -55.30
C SER A 2 -10.74 -25.93 -54.59
N ARG A 3 -11.83 -26.25 -53.91
CA ARG A 3 -12.45 -25.36 -52.88
C ARG A 3 -11.87 -25.85 -51.55
N THR A 4 -10.97 -25.12 -50.95
CA THR A 4 -10.64 -25.29 -49.49
C THR A 4 -9.52 -24.32 -49.10
N ARG A 5 -9.85 -23.07 -48.77
CA ARG A 5 -8.98 -22.13 -48.00
C ARG A 5 -9.77 -20.85 -47.65
N LYS A 6 -10.83 -20.97 -46.88
CA LYS A 6 -11.56 -19.76 -46.34
C LYS A 6 -11.99 -19.84 -44.88
N TYR A 7 -11.39 -20.67 -44.03
CA TYR A 7 -11.79 -20.76 -42.61
C TYR A 7 -10.64 -20.72 -41.62
N ALA A 8 -9.57 -19.95 -41.86
CA ALA A 8 -8.45 -19.85 -40.94
C ALA A 8 -8.15 -18.42 -40.43
N ALA A 9 -9.11 -17.50 -40.48
CA ALA A 9 -8.90 -16.10 -40.10
C ALA A 9 -9.86 -15.55 -39.04
N PHE A 10 -10.52 -16.40 -38.25
CA PHE A 10 -11.55 -15.92 -37.32
C PHE A 10 -11.35 -16.35 -35.84
N LEU A 11 -10.18 -16.81 -35.42
CA LEU A 11 -9.95 -17.33 -34.08
C LEU A 11 -8.80 -16.64 -33.28
N LEU A 12 -8.42 -15.41 -33.63
CA LEU A 12 -7.34 -14.69 -32.92
C LEU A 12 -7.76 -13.32 -32.35
N ALA A 13 -9.04 -13.07 -32.20
CA ALA A 13 -9.54 -11.77 -31.69
C ALA A 13 -10.20 -11.83 -30.28
N ALA A 14 -9.98 -12.90 -29.52
CA ALA A 14 -10.69 -13.09 -28.24
C ALA A 14 -9.77 -13.18 -27.02
N SER A 15 -8.52 -12.70 -27.05
CA SER A 15 -7.58 -12.82 -25.92
C SER A 15 -7.06 -11.50 -25.36
N PHE A 16 -7.63 -10.37 -25.72
CA PHE A 16 -7.41 -9.09 -25.05
C PHE A 16 -8.64 -8.68 -24.21
N ALA A 17 -9.22 -9.60 -23.49
CA ALA A 17 -9.99 -9.24 -22.31
C ALA A 17 -8.96 -8.75 -21.29
N GLY A 18 -8.54 -7.49 -21.45
CA GLY A 18 -7.64 -6.81 -20.54
C GLY A 18 -8.14 -6.99 -19.11
N CYS A 19 -7.23 -7.00 -18.16
CA CYS A 19 -7.53 -6.92 -16.73
C CYS A 19 -8.43 -5.69 -16.51
N ALA A 20 -9.73 -5.85 -16.70
CA ALA A 20 -10.71 -4.86 -16.34
C ALA A 20 -10.52 -4.64 -14.84
N ALA A 21 -10.21 -3.42 -14.44
CA ALA A 21 -10.07 -3.06 -13.05
C ALA A 21 -11.36 -3.53 -12.33
N ARG A 22 -11.21 -4.52 -11.45
CA ARG A 22 -12.33 -5.09 -10.73
C ARG A 22 -12.95 -4.01 -9.86
N GLY A 23 -14.29 -3.99 -9.79
CA GLY A 23 -15.04 -3.07 -8.94
C GLY A 23 -15.51 -1.78 -9.63
N HIS A 24 -16.29 -1.01 -8.91
CA HIS A 24 -16.86 0.28 -9.32
C HIS A 24 -16.22 1.44 -8.54
N VAL A 25 -16.41 2.68 -9.00
CA VAL A 25 -16.04 3.88 -8.25
C VAL A 25 -16.90 3.95 -6.99
N ALA A 26 -16.28 4.23 -5.85
CA ALA A 26 -16.96 4.30 -4.56
C ALA A 26 -18.16 5.24 -4.58
N THR A 27 -19.26 4.80 -4.00
CA THR A 27 -20.43 5.64 -3.73
C THR A 27 -20.21 6.47 -2.44
N PRO A 28 -20.94 7.59 -2.27
CA PRO A 28 -20.84 8.36 -1.03
C PRO A 28 -21.14 7.54 0.23
N ASP A 29 -22.11 6.62 0.18
CA ASP A 29 -22.48 5.77 1.32
C ASP A 29 -21.39 4.74 1.66
N GLU A 30 -20.67 4.22 0.67
CA GLU A 30 -19.54 3.32 0.88
C GLU A 30 -18.37 4.06 1.52
N LEU A 31 -18.09 5.28 1.06
CA LEU A 31 -17.06 6.14 1.66
C LEU A 31 -17.43 6.55 3.09
N ALA A 32 -18.68 6.90 3.35
CA ALA A 32 -19.16 7.24 4.70
C ALA A 32 -18.95 6.06 5.66
N ARG A 33 -19.38 4.85 5.26
CA ARG A 33 -19.15 3.63 6.07
C ARG A 33 -17.69 3.32 6.32
N LEU A 34 -16.83 3.49 5.30
CA LEU A 34 -15.38 3.32 5.47
C LEU A 34 -14.80 4.40 6.38
N GLY A 35 -15.31 5.64 6.28
CA GLY A 35 -14.93 6.77 7.14
C GLY A 35 -15.25 6.57 8.62
N GLU A 36 -16.26 5.78 8.95
CA GLU A 36 -16.64 5.39 10.32
C GLU A 36 -15.81 4.19 10.85
N ALA A 37 -15.13 3.46 9.95
CA ALA A 37 -14.36 2.29 10.32
C ALA A 37 -13.20 2.64 11.26
N GLN A 38 -12.99 1.81 12.27
CA GLN A 38 -11.87 1.93 13.20
C GLN A 38 -10.56 1.35 12.65
N GLY A 39 -10.66 0.51 11.61
CA GLY A 39 -9.50 -0.06 10.96
C GLY A 39 -9.84 -0.89 9.74
N LEU A 40 -8.80 -1.31 9.05
CA LEU A 40 -8.84 -2.15 7.86
C LEU A 40 -7.59 -3.02 7.85
N SER A 41 -7.74 -4.29 7.53
CA SER A 41 -6.62 -5.18 7.18
C SER A 41 -6.86 -5.84 5.83
N ALA A 42 -5.79 -6.09 5.10
CA ALA A 42 -5.84 -6.76 3.81
C ALA A 42 -4.47 -7.33 3.42
N SER A 43 -4.47 -8.29 2.53
CA SER A 43 -3.34 -8.57 1.66
C SER A 43 -3.51 -7.82 0.34
N GLY A 44 -2.45 -7.74 -0.47
CA GLY A 44 -2.61 -7.09 -1.77
C GLY A 44 -1.30 -6.75 -2.46
N ARG A 45 -1.40 -5.79 -3.36
CA ARG A 45 -0.26 -5.24 -4.09
C ARG A 45 -0.15 -3.73 -3.86
N LEU A 46 0.99 -3.33 -3.32
CA LEU A 46 1.39 -1.93 -3.23
C LEU A 46 2.17 -1.55 -4.49
N THR A 47 1.81 -0.45 -5.10
CA THR A 47 2.60 0.19 -6.16
C THR A 47 2.87 1.64 -5.77
N LEU A 48 4.13 2.02 -5.77
CA LEU A 48 4.60 3.39 -5.65
C LEU A 48 5.14 3.83 -7.01
N SER A 49 4.72 4.98 -7.49
CA SER A 49 5.24 5.59 -8.72
C SER A 49 5.51 7.07 -8.46
N GLY A 50 6.63 7.58 -8.93
CA GLY A 50 7.00 8.98 -8.73
C GLY A 50 8.28 9.31 -9.48
N PRO A 51 8.87 10.50 -9.25
CA PRO A 51 10.09 10.94 -9.91
C PRO A 51 11.29 9.97 -9.73
N ARG A 52 11.29 9.20 -8.63
CA ARG A 52 12.33 8.20 -8.32
C ARG A 52 12.12 6.85 -9.03
N GLY A 53 11.06 6.72 -9.85
CA GLY A 53 10.75 5.49 -10.56
C GLY A 53 9.46 4.81 -10.09
N ARG A 54 9.35 3.52 -10.39
CA ARG A 54 8.19 2.71 -10.02
C ARG A 54 8.63 1.47 -9.27
N PHE A 55 8.00 1.25 -8.11
CA PHE A 55 8.16 0.07 -7.28
C PHE A 55 6.81 -0.64 -7.13
N SER A 56 6.81 -1.97 -7.19
CA SER A 56 5.58 -2.76 -6.96
C SER A 56 5.91 -4.06 -6.25
N THR A 57 5.17 -4.35 -5.16
CA THR A 57 5.38 -5.55 -4.37
C THR A 57 4.07 -6.08 -3.78
N ARG A 58 4.06 -7.35 -3.37
CA ARG A 58 3.00 -7.89 -2.53
C ARG A 58 3.16 -7.36 -1.11
N VAL A 59 2.04 -7.09 -0.45
CA VAL A 59 2.02 -6.62 0.93
C VAL A 59 0.91 -7.30 1.71
N VAL A 60 1.12 -7.40 3.02
CA VAL A 60 0.06 -7.58 4.01
C VAL A 60 0.07 -6.31 4.85
N PHE A 61 -1.08 -5.71 5.07
CA PHE A 61 -1.11 -4.49 5.86
C PHE A 61 -2.33 -4.43 6.76
N GLY A 62 -2.21 -3.62 7.79
CA GLY A 62 -3.28 -3.24 8.69
C GLY A 62 -3.16 -1.77 9.05
N VAL A 63 -4.30 -1.11 9.15
CA VAL A 63 -4.40 0.26 9.65
C VAL A 63 -5.45 0.32 10.75
N ALA A 64 -5.21 1.16 11.75
CA ALA A 64 -6.20 1.47 12.79
C ALA A 64 -6.06 2.93 13.19
N ARG A 65 -7.22 3.56 13.47
CA ARG A 65 -7.25 4.93 13.97
C ARG A 65 -6.59 5.02 15.36
N PRO A 66 -5.95 6.15 15.69
CA PRO A 66 -5.83 7.36 14.85
C PRO A 66 -4.65 7.33 13.86
N ASP A 67 -3.60 6.52 14.09
CA ASP A 67 -2.31 6.62 13.38
C ASP A 67 -1.55 5.29 13.28
N SER A 68 -2.19 4.18 13.65
CA SER A 68 -1.54 2.88 13.65
C SER A 68 -1.51 2.28 12.25
N LEU A 69 -0.32 1.98 11.76
CA LEU A 69 -0.04 1.37 10.46
C LEU A 69 0.94 0.22 10.64
N ARG A 70 0.63 -0.92 10.01
CA ARG A 70 1.56 -2.03 9.82
C ARG A 70 1.57 -2.40 8.36
N LEU A 71 2.76 -2.53 7.76
CA LEU A 71 2.94 -2.99 6.39
C LEU A 71 4.07 -4.01 6.36
N GLU A 72 3.76 -5.17 5.83
CA GLU A 72 4.69 -6.29 5.68
C GLU A 72 4.91 -6.57 4.20
N VAL A 73 6.16 -6.74 3.81
CA VAL A 73 6.56 -7.26 2.48
C VAL A 73 7.07 -8.67 2.68
N PRO A 74 6.28 -9.70 2.36
CA PRO A 74 6.71 -11.08 2.50
C PRO A 74 7.80 -11.43 1.48
N SER A 75 8.65 -12.41 1.84
CA SER A 75 9.60 -13.07 0.95
C SER A 75 9.32 -14.57 0.93
N GLY A 76 10.01 -15.32 0.07
CA GLY A 76 9.85 -16.77 0.00
C GLY A 76 10.21 -17.52 1.29
N THR A 77 11.04 -16.93 2.15
CA THR A 77 11.56 -17.54 3.39
C THR A 77 11.17 -16.79 4.66
N GLY A 78 10.25 -15.83 4.56
CA GLY A 78 9.82 -15.04 5.72
C GLY A 78 9.43 -13.62 5.37
N LEU A 79 9.94 -12.65 6.10
CA LEU A 79 9.63 -11.24 5.95
C LEU A 79 10.85 -10.48 5.42
N ARG A 80 10.68 -9.76 4.30
CA ARG A 80 11.73 -8.94 3.71
C ARG A 80 11.78 -7.55 4.31
N PHE A 81 10.62 -6.99 4.62
CA PHE A 81 10.49 -5.65 5.16
C PHE A 81 9.26 -5.56 6.05
N LEU A 82 9.38 -4.80 7.14
CA LEU A 82 8.28 -4.49 8.05
C LEU A 82 8.32 -3.00 8.38
N LEU A 83 7.19 -2.34 8.18
CA LEU A 83 6.96 -0.99 8.66
C LEU A 83 5.88 -1.02 9.73
N ILE A 84 6.14 -0.42 10.86
CA ILE A 84 5.14 -0.14 11.91
C ILE A 84 5.19 1.34 12.24
N ALA A 85 4.01 1.97 12.28
CA ALA A 85 3.86 3.30 12.87
C ALA A 85 2.76 3.25 13.91
N ARG A 86 2.97 3.95 15.02
CA ARG A 86 2.03 4.02 16.13
C ARG A 86 2.43 5.13 17.09
N ASP A 87 1.43 5.83 17.64
CA ASP A 87 1.64 6.84 18.70
C ASP A 87 2.70 7.91 18.30
N GLY A 88 2.71 8.31 17.02
CA GLY A 88 3.67 9.26 16.46
C GLY A 88 5.09 8.74 16.26
N ALA A 89 5.38 7.47 16.54
CA ALA A 89 6.63 6.80 16.24
C ALA A 89 6.53 5.95 14.98
N LEU A 90 7.67 5.72 14.32
CA LEU A 90 7.78 4.85 13.15
C LEU A 90 9.02 3.99 13.26
N ARG A 91 8.87 2.71 12.94
CA ARG A 91 9.97 1.75 12.83
C ARG A 91 9.89 1.01 11.51
N ALA A 92 11.03 0.91 10.83
CA ALA A 92 11.22 0.14 9.61
C ALA A 92 12.29 -0.92 9.85
N ASP A 93 11.93 -2.19 9.67
CA ASP A 93 12.82 -3.34 9.86
C ASP A 93 13.19 -4.00 8.54
N LEU A 94 14.44 -4.41 8.40
CA LEU A 94 14.96 -5.30 7.36
C LEU A 94 15.41 -6.61 8.04
N PRO A 95 14.50 -7.57 8.27
CA PRO A 95 14.81 -8.77 9.07
C PRO A 95 15.94 -9.62 8.50
N GLY A 96 16.09 -9.63 7.16
CA GLY A 96 17.16 -10.38 6.49
C GLY A 96 18.56 -9.81 6.74
N ASP A 97 18.64 -8.51 7.06
CA ASP A 97 19.89 -7.79 7.32
C ASP A 97 20.10 -7.56 8.83
N ASP A 98 19.17 -8.03 9.66
CA ASP A 98 19.11 -7.71 11.10
C ASP A 98 19.22 -6.20 11.39
N ALA A 99 18.63 -5.39 10.53
CA ALA A 99 18.76 -3.95 10.56
C ALA A 99 17.40 -3.27 10.73
N MET A 100 17.40 -2.11 11.40
CA MET A 100 16.21 -1.30 11.58
C MET A 100 16.53 0.19 11.51
N PHE A 101 15.49 0.96 11.21
CA PHE A 101 15.42 2.41 11.46
C PHE A 101 14.28 2.65 12.45
N GLU A 102 14.49 3.56 13.39
CA GLU A 102 13.44 4.05 14.30
C GLU A 102 13.49 5.58 14.36
N GLY A 103 12.34 6.22 14.32
CA GLY A 103 12.23 7.66 14.30
C GLY A 103 10.79 8.16 14.43
N PRO A 104 10.56 9.46 14.31
CA PRO A 104 9.22 10.02 14.37
C PRO A 104 8.41 9.65 13.13
N GLY A 105 7.09 9.43 13.30
CA GLY A 105 6.14 9.18 12.23
C GLY A 105 5.71 10.46 11.51
N THR A 106 6.63 11.13 10.85
CA THR A 106 6.41 12.42 10.16
C THR A 106 6.42 12.28 8.64
N LYS A 107 5.96 13.33 7.94
CA LYS A 107 6.01 13.42 6.47
C LYS A 107 7.44 13.34 5.94
N GLU A 108 8.37 14.01 6.61
CA GLU A 108 9.79 14.07 6.24
C GLU A 108 10.43 12.68 6.30
N VAL A 109 10.12 11.90 7.34
CA VAL A 109 10.61 10.52 7.46
C VAL A 109 10.00 9.62 6.39
N MET A 110 8.70 9.73 6.12
CA MET A 110 8.05 8.97 5.05
C MET A 110 8.56 9.37 3.66
N ALA A 111 8.82 10.67 3.44
CA ALA A 111 9.46 11.16 2.21
C ALA A 111 10.89 10.63 2.07
N GLY A 112 11.67 10.60 3.15
CA GLY A 112 13.00 10.01 3.17
C GLY A 112 13.00 8.53 2.85
N LEU A 113 12.12 7.74 3.48
CA LEU A 113 12.06 6.28 3.28
C LEU A 113 11.46 5.89 1.93
N PHE A 114 10.35 6.51 1.53
CA PHE A 114 9.50 6.02 0.43
C PHE A 114 9.30 7.05 -0.69
N GLY A 115 9.76 8.28 -0.54
CA GLY A 115 9.51 9.36 -1.49
C GLY A 115 8.05 9.86 -1.48
N ILE A 116 7.31 9.64 -0.40
CA ILE A 116 5.91 10.10 -0.24
C ILE A 116 5.82 11.08 0.92
N GLU A 117 5.33 12.30 0.66
CA GLU A 117 5.16 13.36 1.67
C GLU A 117 3.82 13.24 2.39
N ILE A 118 3.59 12.09 3.01
CA ILE A 118 2.36 11.75 3.74
C ILE A 118 2.76 11.14 5.07
N SER A 119 2.29 11.69 6.19
CA SER A 119 2.54 11.09 7.50
C SER A 119 1.76 9.77 7.67
N PRO A 120 2.16 8.84 8.55
CA PRO A 120 1.40 7.63 8.85
C PRO A 120 -0.04 7.91 9.24
N LYS A 121 -0.29 8.93 10.04
CA LYS A 121 -1.64 9.37 10.44
C LYS A 121 -2.50 9.78 9.25
N GLU A 122 -1.96 10.58 8.35
CA GLU A 122 -2.67 10.99 7.12
C GLU A 122 -2.93 9.80 6.21
N LEU A 123 -1.97 8.88 6.10
CA LEU A 123 -2.11 7.66 5.32
C LEU A 123 -3.21 6.74 5.88
N VAL A 124 -3.26 6.55 7.19
CA VAL A 124 -4.34 5.81 7.88
C VAL A 124 -5.70 6.44 7.57
N ASN A 125 -5.82 7.76 7.73
CA ASN A 125 -7.07 8.47 7.44
C ASN A 125 -7.45 8.37 5.96
N ALA A 126 -6.49 8.50 5.05
CA ALA A 126 -6.72 8.36 3.62
C ALA A 126 -7.23 6.96 3.26
N ILE A 127 -6.61 5.90 3.79
CA ILE A 127 -7.02 4.50 3.55
C ILE A 127 -8.42 4.22 4.14
N LEU A 128 -8.76 4.84 5.27
CA LEU A 128 -10.07 4.71 5.93
C LEU A 128 -11.11 5.74 5.45
N GLY A 129 -10.97 6.28 4.24
CA GLY A 129 -11.99 7.12 3.61
C GLY A 129 -12.18 8.51 4.21
N SER A 130 -11.24 8.97 5.03
CA SER A 130 -11.27 10.32 5.65
C SER A 130 -9.98 11.09 5.35
N PRO A 131 -9.63 11.30 4.06
CA PRO A 131 -8.38 11.96 3.70
C PRO A 131 -8.37 13.42 4.15
N PRO A 132 -7.19 14.00 4.43
CA PRO A 132 -7.03 15.44 4.53
C PRO A 132 -7.53 16.14 3.26
N SER A 133 -8.09 17.35 3.39
CA SER A 133 -8.71 18.09 2.27
C SER A 133 -7.77 18.38 1.09
N ALA A 134 -6.47 18.44 1.33
CA ALA A 134 -5.44 18.67 0.31
C ALA A 134 -5.01 17.38 -0.43
N MET A 135 -5.51 16.21 -0.02
CA MET A 135 -5.09 14.92 -0.56
C MET A 135 -6.10 14.39 -1.58
N ASP A 136 -5.62 14.06 -2.77
CA ASP A 136 -6.43 13.41 -3.82
C ASP A 136 -6.43 11.90 -3.59
N VAL A 137 -7.59 11.36 -3.14
CA VAL A 137 -7.77 9.94 -2.87
C VAL A 137 -8.96 9.41 -3.64
N ALA A 138 -8.76 8.34 -4.39
CA ALA A 138 -9.79 7.64 -5.13
C ALA A 138 -9.91 6.20 -4.68
N PHE A 139 -11.14 5.71 -4.60
CA PHE A 139 -11.47 4.35 -4.20
C PHE A 139 -12.22 3.61 -5.29
N ARG A 140 -11.98 2.31 -5.37
CA ARG A 140 -12.84 1.36 -6.05
C ARG A 140 -13.29 0.32 -5.06
N PHE A 141 -14.55 -0.08 -5.18
CA PHE A 141 -15.20 -1.07 -4.32
C PHE A 141 -15.62 -2.30 -5.13
N GLU A 142 -15.52 -3.46 -4.51
CA GLU A 142 -16.07 -4.72 -4.99
C GLU A 142 -16.86 -5.36 -3.85
N ARG A 143 -18.15 -5.68 -4.09
CA ARG A 143 -19.05 -6.29 -3.07
C ARG A 143 -19.08 -5.50 -1.75
N ALA A 144 -19.18 -4.16 -1.86
CA ALA A 144 -19.22 -3.23 -0.73
C ALA A 144 -17.94 -3.18 0.14
N LEU A 145 -16.83 -3.75 -0.33
CA LEU A 145 -15.51 -3.68 0.31
C LEU A 145 -14.53 -2.92 -0.58
N PRO A 146 -13.57 -2.17 -0.02
CA PRO A 146 -12.57 -1.48 -0.81
C PRO A 146 -11.68 -2.50 -1.53
N ALA A 147 -11.57 -2.37 -2.87
CA ALA A 147 -10.76 -3.22 -3.72
C ALA A 147 -9.50 -2.50 -4.21
N GLU A 148 -9.55 -1.17 -4.32
CA GLU A 148 -8.40 -0.35 -4.69
C GLU A 148 -8.47 0.99 -3.96
N VAL A 149 -7.34 1.44 -3.45
CA VAL A 149 -7.12 2.78 -2.92
C VAL A 149 -5.99 3.43 -3.71
N ARG A 150 -6.25 4.60 -4.29
CA ARG A 150 -5.25 5.42 -4.97
C ARG A 150 -5.06 6.71 -4.20
N ILE A 151 -3.85 7.00 -3.84
CA ILE A 151 -3.48 8.22 -3.12
C ILE A 151 -2.46 8.95 -3.98
N ARG A 152 -2.81 10.17 -4.39
CA ARG A 152 -1.91 11.07 -5.10
C ARG A 152 -1.28 12.03 -4.11
N GLY A 153 0.03 11.94 -3.96
CA GLY A 153 0.82 12.83 -3.15
C GLY A 153 1.33 14.03 -3.95
N GLU A 154 1.93 14.96 -3.24
CA GLU A 154 2.66 16.08 -3.84
C GLU A 154 3.84 15.59 -4.70
N GLY A 155 4.35 16.41 -5.60
CA GLY A 155 5.47 16.05 -6.47
C GLY A 155 5.18 14.95 -7.50
N GLY A 156 3.90 14.60 -7.75
CA GLY A 156 3.50 13.60 -8.74
C GLY A 156 3.66 12.14 -8.27
N THR A 157 3.88 11.91 -6.98
CA THR A 157 3.91 10.58 -6.40
C THR A 157 2.51 9.97 -6.38
N LEU A 158 2.38 8.72 -6.82
CA LEU A 158 1.14 7.95 -6.79
C LEU A 158 1.37 6.65 -6.01
N LEU A 159 0.60 6.46 -4.95
CA LEU A 159 0.49 5.21 -4.22
C LEU A 159 -0.80 4.51 -4.64
N VAL A 160 -0.70 3.26 -5.04
CA VAL A 160 -1.85 2.40 -5.36
C VAL A 160 -1.78 1.14 -4.51
N LEU A 161 -2.85 0.89 -3.76
CA LEU A 161 -3.09 -0.34 -3.02
C LEU A 161 -4.21 -1.10 -3.73
N ASN A 162 -3.89 -2.24 -4.33
CA ASN A 162 -4.89 -3.20 -4.79
C ASN A 162 -5.09 -4.22 -3.69
N LEU A 163 -6.30 -4.32 -3.17
CA LEU A 163 -6.66 -5.07 -1.98
C LEU A 163 -7.20 -6.45 -2.35
N SER A 164 -6.77 -7.44 -1.59
CA SER A 164 -7.31 -8.80 -1.63
C SER A 164 -7.77 -9.15 -0.22
N ASP A 165 -8.96 -9.73 -0.13
CA ASP A 165 -9.57 -10.15 1.13
C ASP A 165 -9.58 -9.05 2.21
N PRO A 166 -10.09 -7.83 1.90
CA PRO A 166 -10.14 -6.76 2.88
C PRO A 166 -11.14 -7.06 3.99
N GLU A 167 -10.68 -6.85 5.23
CA GLU A 167 -11.50 -6.93 6.44
C GLU A 167 -11.61 -5.54 7.06
N VAL A 168 -12.82 -4.99 7.07
CA VAL A 168 -13.10 -3.67 7.66
C VAL A 168 -13.39 -3.85 9.14
N ALA A 169 -12.33 -4.00 9.91
CA ALA A 169 -12.34 -4.12 11.37
C ALA A 169 -11.02 -3.59 11.92
N ALA A 170 -11.02 -3.10 13.16
CA ALA A 170 -9.77 -2.71 13.81
C ALA A 170 -8.90 -3.95 14.06
N PRO A 171 -7.69 -4.04 13.50
CA PRO A 171 -6.74 -5.08 13.87
C PRO A 171 -6.46 -5.04 15.37
N ARG A 172 -6.08 -6.19 15.93
CA ARG A 172 -5.74 -6.26 17.36
C ARG A 172 -4.59 -5.30 17.68
N PRO A 173 -4.60 -4.55 18.81
CA PRO A 173 -3.55 -3.59 19.15
C PRO A 173 -2.13 -4.20 19.12
N GLN A 174 -2.00 -5.48 19.48
CA GLN A 174 -0.73 -6.20 19.44
C GLN A 174 -0.14 -6.32 18.02
N ALA A 175 -0.98 -6.23 16.98
CA ALA A 175 -0.50 -6.22 15.60
C ALA A 175 0.40 -5.02 15.29
N PHE A 176 0.26 -3.92 16.04
CA PHE A 176 1.07 -2.70 15.89
C PHE A 176 2.17 -2.58 16.94
N ALA A 177 2.43 -3.63 17.72
CA ALA A 177 3.54 -3.62 18.67
C ALA A 177 4.89 -3.66 17.93
N PHE A 178 5.82 -2.81 18.36
CA PHE A 178 7.21 -2.92 17.93
C PHE A 178 7.79 -4.23 18.49
N GLY A 179 8.45 -4.99 17.63
CA GLY A 179 9.16 -6.19 18.03
C GLY A 179 10.44 -5.88 18.82
N ALA A 180 11.22 -6.89 19.14
CA ALA A 180 12.55 -6.68 19.73
C ALA A 180 13.41 -5.79 18.80
N PRO A 181 14.29 -4.96 19.36
CA PRO A 181 15.27 -4.19 18.58
C PRO A 181 16.13 -5.11 17.73
N ARG A 182 16.61 -4.61 16.58
CA ARG A 182 17.62 -5.26 15.76
C ARG A 182 19.00 -4.83 16.19
N ASP A 183 20.00 -5.63 15.86
CA ASP A 183 21.39 -5.34 16.25
C ASP A 183 21.95 -4.10 15.53
N HIS A 184 21.46 -3.84 14.29
CA HIS A 184 21.94 -2.72 13.47
C HIS A 184 20.88 -1.61 13.35
N VAL A 185 21.09 -0.50 14.04
CA VAL A 185 20.28 0.73 13.90
C VAL A 185 20.85 1.58 12.78
N LEU A 186 20.05 1.82 11.75
CA LEU A 186 20.43 2.60 10.57
C LEU A 186 19.96 4.05 10.70
N SER A 187 20.70 4.97 10.07
CA SER A 187 20.17 6.31 9.79
C SER A 187 19.06 6.24 8.74
N LEU A 188 18.23 7.29 8.67
CA LEU A 188 17.17 7.40 7.65
C LEU A 188 17.73 7.24 6.23
N MET A 189 18.88 7.88 5.94
CA MET A 189 19.54 7.80 4.64
C MET A 189 20.02 6.37 4.34
N ALA A 190 20.70 5.71 5.27
CA ALA A 190 21.16 4.34 5.09
C ALA A 190 20.02 3.34 4.90
N MET A 191 18.88 3.51 5.62
CA MET A 191 17.68 2.69 5.41
C MET A 191 17.10 2.92 4.01
N SER A 192 16.96 4.17 3.57
CA SER A 192 16.46 4.54 2.26
C SER A 192 17.31 3.96 1.11
N GLU A 193 18.62 4.00 1.23
CA GLU A 193 19.57 3.38 0.28
C GLU A 193 19.35 1.85 0.19
N ARG A 194 19.21 1.18 1.34
CA ARG A 194 18.94 -0.26 1.40
C ARG A 194 17.59 -0.66 0.78
N LEU A 195 16.59 0.19 0.90
CA LEU A 195 15.31 0.00 0.24
C LEU A 195 15.38 0.18 -1.29
N GLY A 196 16.49 0.73 -1.81
CA GLY A 196 16.70 0.97 -3.25
C GLY A 196 15.76 2.04 -3.82
N LEU A 197 15.26 2.93 -2.96
CA LEU A 197 14.33 4.00 -3.31
C LEU A 197 15.03 5.36 -3.48
N THR A 198 16.32 5.41 -3.21
CA THR A 198 17.20 6.55 -3.45
C THR A 198 17.98 6.33 -4.75
N ARG A 199 17.51 6.91 -5.84
CA ARG A 199 18.32 7.22 -7.03
C ARG A 199 18.00 8.61 -7.53
#